data_72060063dcc8e286447d0504629efac3
#
_entry.id   72060063dcc8e286447d0504629efac3
#
_cell.length_a   1.000
_cell.length_b   1.000
_cell.length_c   1.000
_cell.angle_alpha   90.00
_cell.angle_beta   90.00
_cell.angle_gamma   90.00
#
_symmetry.space_group_name_H-M   'P 1'
#
loop_
_entity.id
_entity.type
_entity.pdbx_description
1 polymer ?
#
loop_
_entity_poly.entity_id
_entity_poly.type
_entity_poly.pdbx_seq_one_letter_code
_entity_poly.pdbx_strand_id
1 'polypeptide(L)'
;MLEGPDAPVTLEALGRRSVAASRTIALARTEQKNEALTQGAELLGARAGDILAANTTDVERAEAAGASATVVDRLRLSEARLQAMAAGLRTVAALPDPVGEVVEGHVRPNGLRVERVRVPLGVIGVIYENRPNVTSDAAALCLKAGNAAFLRGSSGALESNKAVAAALREGVAKAGLPADAVLLVEDTRHETAEEFVRLRGTIDCLIPRGGAALIAMILEKATVPYVLDGDGNCHVYVDAAADPDMAERIIVNAKTQRPSVCNAAESLVIHAAIAASFLPRIAARLTELHVSLVGDERARALAPTIGTATDDDFAREYLDLKASVAIVDDLDGAIGHIARYGSGHSEAIVTGDLAAAERFVREVDAAAVVVNASTRFVDGGELGLGAEVGISTQKLHARGPMGLRALTSVKYVVYGEGQVRT
;
A
#
# COMPACT_ATOMS: atom_id res chain seq x y z
N MET A 1 35.15 -8.62 22.51
CA MET A 1 34.84 -10.08 22.65
C MET A 1 34.46 -10.53 21.26
N LEU A 2 35.20 -11.50 20.70
CA LEU A 2 34.87 -12.12 19.42
C LEU A 2 33.72 -13.08 19.70
N GLU A 3 32.53 -12.80 19.13
CA GLU A 3 31.40 -13.71 19.16
C GLU A 3 31.81 -15.03 18.51
N GLY A 4 31.54 -16.16 19.16
CA GLY A 4 31.83 -17.49 18.63
C GLY A 4 30.98 -17.77 17.38
N PRO A 5 31.37 -18.71 16.51
CA PRO A 5 30.73 -19.00 15.24
C PRO A 5 29.27 -19.49 15.32
N ASP A 6 28.75 -19.79 16.51
CA ASP A 6 27.38 -20.30 16.74
C ASP A 6 26.45 -19.31 17.48
N ALA A 7 26.85 -18.04 17.67
CA ALA A 7 25.96 -17.08 18.28
C ALA A 7 24.84 -16.69 17.27
N PRO A 8 23.55 -16.64 17.70
CA PRO A 8 22.46 -16.21 16.83
C PRO A 8 22.74 -14.80 16.32
N VAL A 9 22.59 -14.58 15.01
CA VAL A 9 22.85 -13.28 14.39
C VAL A 9 21.86 -12.26 14.96
N THR A 10 22.36 -11.27 15.69
CA THR A 10 21.52 -10.25 16.31
C THR A 10 20.82 -9.38 15.26
N LEU A 11 19.66 -8.82 15.62
CA LEU A 11 18.91 -7.90 14.75
C LEU A 11 19.76 -6.68 14.33
N GLU A 12 20.58 -6.15 15.25
CA GLU A 12 21.51 -5.08 14.96
C GLU A 12 22.60 -5.48 13.96
N ALA A 13 23.12 -6.72 14.03
CA ALA A 13 24.10 -7.22 13.07
C ALA A 13 23.50 -7.33 11.67
N LEU A 14 22.27 -7.85 11.54
CA LEU A 14 21.51 -7.84 10.29
C LEU A 14 21.30 -6.41 9.79
N GLY A 15 20.94 -5.50 10.67
CA GLY A 15 20.76 -4.08 10.35
C GLY A 15 22.03 -3.45 9.77
N ARG A 16 23.20 -3.67 10.39
CA ARG A 16 24.48 -3.16 9.85
C ARG A 16 24.77 -3.73 8.46
N ARG A 17 24.45 -4.98 8.18
CA ARG A 17 24.61 -5.60 6.85
C ARG A 17 23.69 -4.92 5.83
N SER A 18 22.43 -4.66 6.20
CA SER A 18 21.48 -3.96 5.34
C SER A 18 21.95 -2.52 5.00
N VAL A 19 22.47 -1.78 6.00
CA VAL A 19 23.03 -0.43 5.79
C VAL A 19 24.26 -0.47 4.85
N ALA A 20 25.14 -1.47 5.00
CA ALA A 20 26.27 -1.62 4.09
C ALA A 20 25.82 -1.91 2.65
N ALA A 21 24.81 -2.79 2.49
CA ALA A 21 24.24 -3.12 1.19
C ALA A 21 23.52 -1.93 0.55
N SER A 22 22.76 -1.14 1.33
CA SER A 22 22.01 0.02 0.81
C SER A 22 22.93 1.05 0.14
N ARG A 23 24.13 1.27 0.65
CA ARG A 23 25.12 2.17 0.04
C ARG A 23 25.56 1.71 -1.35
N THR A 24 25.66 0.39 -1.58
CA THR A 24 26.01 -0.17 -2.88
C THR A 24 24.82 -0.11 -3.84
N ILE A 25 23.61 -0.47 -3.38
CA ILE A 25 22.40 -0.41 -4.22
C ILE A 25 22.08 1.01 -4.65
N ALA A 26 22.30 2.01 -3.78
CA ALA A 26 22.07 3.43 -4.10
C ALA A 26 22.92 3.92 -5.29
N LEU A 27 24.03 3.27 -5.56
CA LEU A 27 24.96 3.59 -6.66
C LEU A 27 24.85 2.62 -7.84
N ALA A 28 23.99 1.59 -7.74
CA ALA A 28 23.81 0.59 -8.78
C ALA A 28 23.16 1.22 -10.02
N ARG A 29 23.64 0.82 -11.19
CA ARG A 29 23.05 1.25 -12.45
C ARG A 29 21.68 0.60 -12.65
N THR A 30 20.81 1.24 -13.42
CA THR A 30 19.47 0.75 -13.74
C THR A 30 19.49 -0.67 -14.29
N GLU A 31 20.46 -0.99 -15.18
CA GLU A 31 20.61 -2.32 -15.78
C GLU A 31 20.89 -3.39 -14.72
N GLN A 32 21.72 -3.11 -13.74
CA GLN A 32 22.04 -4.05 -12.65
C GLN A 32 20.83 -4.31 -11.75
N LYS A 33 20.04 -3.26 -11.45
CA LYS A 33 18.80 -3.38 -10.68
C LYS A 33 17.76 -4.20 -11.47
N ASN A 34 17.62 -3.93 -12.77
CA ASN A 34 16.73 -4.67 -13.65
C ASN A 34 17.14 -6.15 -13.75
N GLU A 35 18.44 -6.42 -13.92
CA GLU A 35 18.98 -7.79 -13.95
C GLU A 35 18.70 -8.54 -12.64
N ALA A 36 18.91 -7.90 -11.48
CA ALA A 36 18.61 -8.51 -10.18
C ALA A 36 17.14 -8.92 -10.06
N LEU A 37 16.21 -8.08 -10.53
CA LEU A 37 14.79 -8.36 -10.53
C LEU A 37 14.42 -9.48 -11.53
N THR A 38 15.02 -9.48 -12.71
CA THR A 38 14.79 -10.51 -13.74
C THR A 38 15.29 -11.87 -13.26
N GLN A 39 16.51 -11.92 -12.72
CA GLN A 39 17.07 -13.14 -12.11
C GLN A 39 16.23 -13.61 -10.93
N GLY A 40 15.75 -12.71 -10.08
CA GLY A 40 14.82 -13.03 -9.00
C GLY A 40 13.54 -13.68 -9.53
N ALA A 41 12.95 -13.14 -10.60
CA ALA A 41 11.75 -13.67 -11.22
C ALA A 41 11.97 -15.08 -11.82
N GLU A 42 13.11 -15.32 -12.45
CA GLU A 42 13.50 -16.62 -12.99
C GLU A 42 13.68 -17.65 -11.86
N LEU A 43 14.33 -17.25 -10.77
CA LEU A 43 14.57 -18.11 -9.62
C LEU A 43 13.30 -18.43 -8.84
N LEU A 44 12.33 -17.54 -8.76
CA LEU A 44 11.01 -17.87 -8.21
C LEU A 44 10.34 -18.99 -9.01
N GLY A 45 10.42 -18.94 -10.33
CA GLY A 45 9.92 -20.02 -11.19
C GLY A 45 10.72 -21.32 -11.06
N ALA A 46 12.04 -21.23 -11.11
CA ALA A 46 12.93 -22.42 -11.05
C ALA A 46 12.84 -23.14 -9.68
N ARG A 47 12.52 -22.42 -8.60
CA ARG A 47 12.36 -22.96 -7.25
C ARG A 47 10.91 -23.10 -6.81
N ALA A 48 9.97 -23.11 -7.77
CA ALA A 48 8.55 -23.19 -7.47
C ALA A 48 8.19 -24.36 -6.56
N GLY A 49 8.75 -25.55 -6.80
CA GLY A 49 8.53 -26.73 -5.98
C GLY A 49 8.93 -26.52 -4.52
N ASP A 50 10.12 -25.98 -4.27
CA ASP A 50 10.62 -25.74 -2.91
C ASP A 50 9.81 -24.67 -2.19
N ILE A 51 9.44 -23.57 -2.91
CA ILE A 51 8.64 -22.49 -2.34
C ILE A 51 7.22 -22.96 -2.00
N LEU A 52 6.61 -23.77 -2.87
CA LEU A 52 5.27 -24.32 -2.62
C LEU A 52 5.29 -25.35 -1.49
N ALA A 53 6.34 -26.16 -1.35
CA ALA A 53 6.51 -27.07 -0.23
C ALA A 53 6.67 -26.33 1.11
N ALA A 54 7.47 -25.26 1.14
CA ALA A 54 7.60 -24.38 2.30
C ALA A 54 6.26 -23.72 2.65
N ASN A 55 5.50 -23.29 1.65
CA ASN A 55 4.18 -22.69 1.84
C ASN A 55 3.16 -23.70 2.37
N THR A 56 3.21 -24.95 1.92
CA THR A 56 2.33 -26.02 2.44
C THR A 56 2.54 -26.18 3.96
N THR A 57 3.80 -26.18 4.43
CA THR A 57 4.13 -26.23 5.87
C THR A 57 3.50 -25.09 6.66
N ASP A 58 3.56 -23.85 6.14
CA ASP A 58 2.97 -22.69 6.80
C ASP A 58 1.44 -22.78 6.81
N VAL A 59 0.82 -23.22 5.71
CA VAL A 59 -0.64 -23.37 5.58
C VAL A 59 -1.16 -24.44 6.53
N GLU A 60 -0.54 -25.63 6.57
CA GLU A 60 -0.92 -26.72 7.48
C GLU A 60 -0.83 -26.29 8.94
N ARG A 61 0.21 -25.52 9.29
CA ARG A 61 0.37 -24.96 10.65
C ARG A 61 -0.75 -23.96 10.98
N ALA A 62 -1.13 -23.10 10.04
CA ALA A 62 -2.22 -22.15 10.23
C ALA A 62 -3.59 -22.84 10.35
N GLU A 63 -3.86 -23.85 9.53
CA GLU A 63 -5.09 -24.64 9.59
C GLU A 63 -5.19 -25.42 10.92
N ALA A 64 -4.09 -26.06 11.35
CA ALA A 64 -4.02 -26.75 12.63
C ALA A 64 -4.21 -25.81 13.84
N ALA A 65 -3.79 -24.54 13.72
CA ALA A 65 -4.02 -23.49 14.73
C ALA A 65 -5.44 -22.88 14.69
N GLY A 66 -6.31 -23.34 13.80
CA GLY A 66 -7.69 -22.84 13.67
C GLY A 66 -7.79 -21.45 13.03
N ALA A 67 -6.84 -21.07 12.17
CA ALA A 67 -6.90 -19.81 11.46
C ALA A 67 -8.16 -19.71 10.57
N SER A 68 -8.69 -18.49 10.41
CA SER A 68 -9.86 -18.27 9.55
C SER A 68 -9.54 -18.57 8.08
N ALA A 69 -10.56 -18.92 7.29
CA ALA A 69 -10.43 -19.18 5.86
C ALA A 69 -9.78 -18.00 5.11
N THR A 70 -10.07 -16.76 5.51
CA THR A 70 -9.46 -15.55 4.96
C THR A 70 -7.96 -15.46 5.24
N VAL A 71 -7.50 -15.83 6.43
CA VAL A 71 -6.08 -15.86 6.79
C VAL A 71 -5.36 -16.94 5.99
N VAL A 72 -5.96 -18.14 5.90
CA VAL A 72 -5.41 -19.26 5.12
C VAL A 72 -5.32 -18.92 3.63
N ASP A 73 -6.36 -18.29 3.05
CA ASP A 73 -6.32 -17.87 1.63
C ASP A 73 -5.22 -16.83 1.36
N ARG A 74 -5.05 -15.85 2.26
CA ARG A 74 -3.97 -14.83 2.14
C ARG A 74 -2.57 -15.46 2.22
N LEU A 75 -2.41 -16.50 3.02
CA LEU A 75 -1.15 -17.20 3.23
C LEU A 75 -0.82 -18.15 2.06
N ARG A 76 -1.82 -18.79 1.49
CA ARG A 76 -1.68 -19.84 0.49
C ARG A 76 -1.07 -19.32 -0.81
N LEU A 77 0.03 -19.91 -1.25
CA LEU A 77 0.58 -19.77 -2.59
C LEU A 77 0.08 -20.92 -3.48
N SER A 78 -0.07 -20.60 -4.75
CA SER A 78 -0.27 -21.56 -5.85
C SER A 78 0.73 -21.26 -6.96
N GLU A 79 0.87 -22.16 -7.92
CA GLU A 79 1.71 -21.88 -9.09
C GLU A 79 1.29 -20.57 -9.78
N ALA A 80 -0.02 -20.31 -9.93
CA ALA A 80 -0.53 -19.08 -10.52
C ALA A 80 -0.13 -17.84 -9.70
N ARG A 81 -0.23 -17.90 -8.36
CA ARG A 81 0.19 -16.80 -7.48
C ARG A 81 1.71 -16.60 -7.54
N LEU A 82 2.50 -17.65 -7.62
CA LEU A 82 3.95 -17.57 -7.76
C LEU A 82 4.37 -17.00 -9.12
N GLN A 83 3.69 -17.39 -10.19
CA GLN A 83 3.87 -16.78 -11.52
C GLN A 83 3.50 -15.30 -11.52
N ALA A 84 2.43 -14.90 -10.81
CA ALA A 84 2.06 -13.50 -10.64
C ALA A 84 3.14 -12.70 -9.89
N MET A 85 3.75 -13.28 -8.83
CA MET A 85 4.90 -12.66 -8.14
C MET A 85 6.08 -12.46 -9.10
N ALA A 86 6.44 -13.48 -9.89
CA ALA A 86 7.51 -13.38 -10.89
C ALA A 86 7.19 -12.33 -11.99
N ALA A 87 5.94 -12.25 -12.43
CA ALA A 87 5.48 -11.22 -13.36
C ALA A 87 5.58 -9.82 -12.74
N GLY A 88 5.22 -9.67 -11.46
CA GLY A 88 5.36 -8.42 -10.71
C GLY A 88 6.81 -7.91 -10.68
N LEU A 89 7.78 -8.80 -10.41
CA LEU A 89 9.20 -8.44 -10.48
C LEU A 89 9.61 -7.90 -11.87
N ARG A 90 9.16 -8.57 -12.95
CA ARG A 90 9.43 -8.13 -14.32
C ARG A 90 8.77 -6.78 -14.64
N THR A 91 7.55 -6.58 -14.17
CA THR A 91 6.85 -5.29 -14.29
C THR A 91 7.66 -4.19 -13.62
N VAL A 92 8.10 -4.38 -12.38
CA VAL A 92 8.93 -3.40 -11.66
C VAL A 92 10.29 -3.17 -12.35
N ALA A 93 10.92 -4.22 -12.90
CA ALA A 93 12.15 -4.09 -13.67
C ALA A 93 11.98 -3.18 -14.90
N ALA A 94 10.82 -3.24 -15.56
CA ALA A 94 10.52 -2.44 -16.74
C ALA A 94 10.17 -0.97 -16.43
N LEU A 95 9.84 -0.62 -15.17
CA LEU A 95 9.51 0.74 -14.80
C LEU A 95 10.72 1.67 -14.94
N PRO A 96 10.51 2.98 -15.21
CA PRO A 96 11.56 3.97 -15.17
C PRO A 96 12.23 4.02 -13.79
N ASP A 97 13.55 4.11 -13.77
CA ASP A 97 14.33 4.25 -12.54
C ASP A 97 14.19 5.68 -12.00
N PRO A 98 13.71 5.87 -10.76
CA PRO A 98 13.56 7.22 -10.23
C PRO A 98 14.87 7.84 -9.73
N VAL A 99 15.92 7.04 -9.51
CA VAL A 99 17.19 7.53 -8.94
C VAL A 99 17.94 8.38 -9.96
N GLY A 100 18.29 9.59 -9.56
CA GLY A 100 18.97 10.55 -10.44
C GLY A 100 18.02 11.46 -11.23
N GLU A 101 16.68 11.27 -11.13
CA GLU A 101 15.70 12.18 -11.73
C GLU A 101 15.87 13.60 -11.18
N VAL A 102 16.08 14.57 -12.07
CA VAL A 102 16.07 16.00 -11.70
C VAL A 102 14.62 16.46 -11.61
N VAL A 103 14.15 16.69 -10.38
CA VAL A 103 12.76 17.06 -10.11
C VAL A 103 12.51 18.52 -10.49
N GLU A 104 13.48 19.39 -10.19
CA GLU A 104 13.48 20.81 -10.53
C GLU A 104 14.92 21.34 -10.59
N GLY A 105 15.12 22.42 -11.32
CA GLY A 105 16.40 23.09 -11.40
C GLY A 105 16.26 24.55 -11.84
N HIS A 106 17.16 25.41 -11.36
CA HIS A 106 17.22 26.83 -11.72
C HIS A 106 18.61 27.41 -11.56
N VAL A 107 18.87 28.53 -12.23
CA VAL A 107 20.09 29.31 -12.06
C VAL A 107 19.77 30.52 -11.19
N ARG A 108 20.62 30.77 -10.18
CA ARG A 108 20.48 31.93 -9.29
C ARG A 108 21.12 33.17 -9.95
N PRO A 109 20.74 34.40 -9.54
CA PRO A 109 21.33 35.63 -10.07
C PRO A 109 22.86 35.72 -9.93
N ASN A 110 23.44 35.02 -8.94
CA ASN A 110 24.89 34.95 -8.75
C ASN A 110 25.59 33.85 -9.56
N GLY A 111 24.86 33.18 -10.49
CA GLY A 111 25.37 32.14 -11.37
C GLY A 111 25.36 30.73 -10.79
N LEU A 112 24.98 30.52 -9.52
CA LEU A 112 24.86 29.16 -8.98
C LEU A 112 23.71 28.38 -9.70
N ARG A 113 24.03 27.20 -10.23
CA ARG A 113 23.03 26.25 -10.74
C ARG A 113 22.61 25.33 -9.61
N VAL A 114 21.34 25.32 -9.29
CA VAL A 114 20.75 24.53 -8.21
C VAL A 114 19.80 23.50 -8.82
N GLU A 115 19.98 22.24 -8.47
CA GLU A 115 19.13 21.13 -8.89
C GLU A 115 18.60 20.38 -7.67
N ARG A 116 17.35 19.90 -7.73
CA ARG A 116 16.81 18.90 -6.80
C ARG A 116 16.80 17.57 -7.50
N VAL A 117 17.61 16.64 -7.00
CA VAL A 117 17.82 15.32 -7.60
C VAL A 117 17.25 14.25 -6.69
N ARG A 118 16.51 13.31 -7.26
CA ARG A 118 15.92 12.19 -6.53
C ARG A 118 16.99 11.18 -6.12
N VAL A 119 16.95 10.76 -4.85
CA VAL A 119 17.87 9.79 -4.26
C VAL A 119 17.10 8.73 -3.47
N PRO A 120 17.65 7.51 -3.30
CA PRO A 120 17.06 6.50 -2.44
C PRO A 120 16.89 6.99 -1.00
N LEU A 121 15.94 6.43 -0.27
CA LEU A 121 15.81 6.65 1.17
C LEU A 121 16.95 5.96 1.94
N GLY A 122 17.32 4.73 1.54
CA GLY A 122 18.37 3.94 2.19
C GLY A 122 17.92 2.52 2.52
N VAL A 123 17.67 2.22 3.78
CA VAL A 123 17.12 0.95 4.24
C VAL A 123 15.62 1.10 4.51
N ILE A 124 14.81 0.37 3.76
CA ILE A 124 13.38 0.29 3.99
C ILE A 124 13.06 -0.93 4.85
N GLY A 125 12.60 -0.68 6.08
CA GLY A 125 12.05 -1.72 6.93
C GLY A 125 10.63 -2.06 6.49
N VAL A 126 10.32 -3.31 6.21
CA VAL A 126 8.95 -3.73 5.91
C VAL A 126 8.52 -4.79 6.91
N ILE A 127 7.48 -4.51 7.68
CA ILE A 127 6.91 -5.44 8.65
C ILE A 127 5.52 -5.87 8.20
N TYR A 128 5.28 -7.18 8.07
CA TYR A 128 4.05 -7.67 7.42
C TYR A 128 3.55 -9.01 7.99
N GLU A 129 2.26 -9.28 7.78
CA GLU A 129 1.55 -10.42 8.33
C GLU A 129 0.96 -11.30 7.22
N ASN A 130 1.18 -12.62 7.33
CA ASN A 130 0.52 -13.69 6.56
C ASN A 130 0.35 -13.45 5.05
N ARG A 131 1.34 -12.80 4.42
CA ARG A 131 1.32 -12.44 2.99
C ARG A 131 2.67 -12.71 2.33
N PRO A 132 2.99 -13.95 1.92
CA PRO A 132 4.29 -14.28 1.34
C PRO A 132 4.67 -13.46 0.11
N ASN A 133 3.68 -13.02 -0.69
CA ASN A 133 3.90 -12.16 -1.85
C ASN A 133 4.52 -10.80 -1.48
N VAL A 134 4.24 -10.27 -0.27
CA VAL A 134 4.83 -8.99 0.17
C VAL A 134 6.35 -9.06 0.21
N THR A 135 6.93 -10.24 0.48
CA THR A 135 8.39 -10.46 0.44
C THR A 135 8.97 -10.08 -0.94
N SER A 136 8.33 -10.51 -2.03
CA SER A 136 8.78 -10.20 -3.40
C SER A 136 8.42 -8.77 -3.81
N ASP A 137 7.21 -8.32 -3.52
CA ASP A 137 6.71 -7.03 -3.97
C ASP A 137 7.49 -5.87 -3.33
N ALA A 138 7.69 -5.96 -2.00
CA ALA A 138 8.47 -4.97 -1.25
C ALA A 138 9.95 -4.97 -1.67
N ALA A 139 10.57 -6.17 -1.80
CA ALA A 139 11.95 -6.25 -2.25
C ALA A 139 12.14 -5.67 -3.65
N ALA A 140 11.22 -5.95 -4.59
CA ALA A 140 11.29 -5.44 -5.94
C ALA A 140 11.27 -3.90 -5.99
N LEU A 141 10.30 -3.30 -5.31
CA LEU A 141 10.15 -1.84 -5.27
C LEU A 141 11.34 -1.18 -4.57
N CYS A 142 11.80 -1.74 -3.44
CA CYS A 142 12.98 -1.24 -2.74
C CYS A 142 14.23 -1.26 -3.64
N LEU A 143 14.55 -2.42 -4.24
CA LEU A 143 15.73 -2.58 -5.10
C LEU A 143 15.68 -1.65 -6.30
N LYS A 144 14.55 -1.55 -6.99
CA LYS A 144 14.40 -0.66 -8.16
C LYS A 144 14.57 0.81 -7.79
N ALA A 145 14.06 1.22 -6.63
CA ALA A 145 14.23 2.57 -6.11
C ALA A 145 15.62 2.82 -5.45
N GLY A 146 16.54 1.85 -5.53
CA GLY A 146 17.90 1.97 -5.02
C GLY A 146 18.06 1.77 -3.52
N ASN A 147 17.06 1.15 -2.86
CA ASN A 147 17.05 0.88 -1.41
C ASN A 147 17.38 -0.58 -1.10
N ALA A 148 17.87 -0.84 0.11
CA ALA A 148 17.86 -2.18 0.68
C ALA A 148 16.51 -2.47 1.33
N ALA A 149 16.00 -3.70 1.15
CA ALA A 149 14.79 -4.21 1.77
C ALA A 149 15.15 -5.00 3.03
N PHE A 150 14.77 -4.49 4.20
CA PHE A 150 14.93 -5.17 5.47
C PHE A 150 13.56 -5.65 5.94
N LEU A 151 13.31 -6.95 5.79
CA LEU A 151 12.01 -7.57 5.85
C LEU A 151 11.80 -8.30 7.18
N ARG A 152 10.61 -8.15 7.78
CA ARG A 152 10.18 -8.90 8.96
C ARG A 152 8.75 -9.40 8.74
N GLY A 153 8.62 -10.67 8.41
CA GLY A 153 7.32 -11.36 8.31
C GLY A 153 6.81 -11.89 9.64
N SER A 154 5.53 -12.29 9.69
CA SER A 154 4.98 -13.03 10.84
C SER A 154 5.43 -14.48 10.86
N SER A 155 5.30 -15.14 12.04
CA SER A 155 5.57 -16.57 12.21
C SER A 155 4.72 -17.47 11.31
N GLY A 156 3.51 -17.01 10.97
CA GLY A 156 2.58 -17.77 10.15
C GLY A 156 3.04 -17.99 8.70
N ALA A 157 3.96 -17.16 8.19
CA ALA A 157 4.47 -17.24 6.81
C ALA A 157 6.00 -17.41 6.74
N LEU A 158 6.64 -17.84 7.82
CA LEU A 158 8.10 -17.79 7.93
C LEU A 158 8.80 -18.64 6.86
N GLU A 159 8.39 -19.88 6.68
CA GLU A 159 9.07 -20.80 5.74
C GLU A 159 8.87 -20.33 4.29
N SER A 160 7.69 -19.88 3.94
CA SER A 160 7.42 -19.24 2.64
C SER A 160 8.29 -18.01 2.41
N ASN A 161 8.37 -17.11 3.41
CA ASN A 161 9.17 -15.89 3.31
C ASN A 161 10.67 -16.19 3.16
N LYS A 162 11.19 -17.21 3.86
CA LYS A 162 12.59 -17.66 3.74
C LYS A 162 12.87 -18.16 2.33
N ALA A 163 12.01 -19.02 1.78
CA ALA A 163 12.18 -19.58 0.46
C ALA A 163 12.16 -18.50 -0.64
N VAL A 164 11.20 -17.55 -0.55
CA VAL A 164 11.11 -16.42 -1.47
C VAL A 164 12.31 -15.49 -1.32
N ALA A 165 12.67 -15.10 -0.10
CA ALA A 165 13.81 -14.21 0.13
C ALA A 165 15.14 -14.84 -0.36
N ALA A 166 15.34 -16.16 -0.19
CA ALA A 166 16.52 -16.86 -0.68
C ALA A 166 16.63 -16.76 -2.21
N ALA A 167 15.53 -16.95 -2.95
CA ALA A 167 15.52 -16.80 -4.39
C ALA A 167 15.88 -15.36 -4.85
N LEU A 168 15.30 -14.34 -4.17
CA LEU A 168 15.59 -12.95 -4.48
C LEU A 168 17.05 -12.56 -4.17
N ARG A 169 17.57 -13.00 -3.03
CA ARG A 169 18.98 -12.80 -2.62
C ARG A 169 19.95 -13.36 -3.63
N GLU A 170 19.69 -14.57 -4.14
CA GLU A 170 20.51 -15.17 -5.20
C GLU A 170 20.41 -14.37 -6.51
N GLY A 171 19.21 -13.90 -6.89
CA GLY A 171 19.03 -13.04 -8.08
C GLY A 171 19.83 -11.74 -7.97
N VAL A 172 19.82 -11.11 -6.79
CA VAL A 172 20.64 -9.91 -6.50
C VAL A 172 22.13 -10.22 -6.63
N ALA A 173 22.59 -11.35 -6.10
CA ALA A 173 23.99 -11.76 -6.18
C ALA A 173 24.43 -12.05 -7.63
N LYS A 174 23.59 -12.70 -8.43
CA LYS A 174 23.85 -12.96 -9.86
C LYS A 174 24.01 -11.67 -10.68
N ALA A 175 23.34 -10.60 -10.30
CA ALA A 175 23.51 -9.28 -10.91
C ALA A 175 24.76 -8.51 -10.42
N GLY A 176 25.61 -9.14 -9.61
CA GLY A 176 26.80 -8.55 -9.04
C GLY A 176 26.53 -7.53 -7.93
N LEU A 177 25.35 -7.61 -7.30
CA LEU A 177 24.94 -6.74 -6.20
C LEU A 177 24.98 -7.52 -4.86
N PRO A 178 25.10 -6.81 -3.71
CA PRO A 178 25.16 -7.47 -2.41
C PRO A 178 23.84 -8.17 -2.10
N ALA A 179 23.86 -9.48 -1.84
CA ALA A 179 22.68 -10.26 -1.48
C ALA A 179 21.95 -9.70 -0.24
N ASP A 180 22.67 -9.00 0.62
CA ASP A 180 22.14 -8.35 1.83
C ASP A 180 21.31 -7.09 1.53
N ALA A 181 21.16 -6.72 0.26
CA ALA A 181 20.15 -5.74 -0.17
C ALA A 181 18.71 -6.27 0.01
N VAL A 182 18.55 -7.58 0.19
CA VAL A 182 17.30 -8.22 0.64
C VAL A 182 17.63 -9.05 1.87
N LEU A 183 17.24 -8.59 3.04
CA LEU A 183 17.41 -9.31 4.29
C LEU A 183 16.07 -9.60 4.94
N LEU A 184 15.88 -10.85 5.35
CA LEU A 184 14.73 -11.28 6.12
C LEU A 184 15.16 -11.55 7.57
N VAL A 185 14.42 -10.98 8.53
CA VAL A 185 14.53 -11.32 9.95
C VAL A 185 13.78 -12.62 10.19
N GLU A 186 14.48 -13.66 10.60
CA GLU A 186 13.90 -14.98 10.84
C GLU A 186 13.34 -15.12 12.27
N ASP A 187 13.75 -14.26 13.18
CA ASP A 187 13.18 -14.21 14.53
C ASP A 187 11.80 -13.53 14.50
N THR A 188 10.77 -14.34 14.75
CA THR A 188 9.37 -13.91 14.66
C THR A 188 8.76 -13.54 16.00
N ARG A 189 9.53 -13.51 17.11
CA ARG A 189 9.04 -13.12 18.43
C ARG A 189 8.53 -11.68 18.45
N HIS A 190 7.58 -11.40 19.34
CA HIS A 190 7.01 -10.06 19.46
C HIS A 190 8.04 -9.02 19.90
N GLU A 191 8.95 -9.39 20.81
CA GLU A 191 10.04 -8.55 21.27
C GLU A 191 10.92 -8.08 20.11
N THR A 192 11.25 -8.99 19.19
CA THR A 192 12.04 -8.68 17.99
C THR A 192 11.27 -7.74 17.04
N ALA A 193 9.93 -7.83 16.99
CA ALA A 193 9.13 -6.85 16.23
C ALA A 193 9.22 -5.45 16.86
N GLU A 194 9.16 -5.34 18.18
CA GLU A 194 9.31 -4.08 18.89
C GLU A 194 10.73 -3.49 18.76
N GLU A 195 11.75 -4.34 18.80
CA GLU A 195 13.14 -3.93 18.52
C GLU A 195 13.30 -3.44 17.09
N PHE A 196 12.70 -4.15 16.11
CA PHE A 196 12.77 -3.81 14.68
C PHE A 196 12.26 -2.39 14.40
N VAL A 197 11.13 -2.01 14.97
CA VAL A 197 10.54 -0.68 14.77
C VAL A 197 11.29 0.44 15.52
N ARG A 198 12.33 0.08 16.29
CA ARG A 198 13.18 1.00 17.06
C ARG A 198 14.60 1.11 16.54
N LEU A 199 14.96 0.45 15.45
CA LEU A 199 16.32 0.40 14.89
C LEU A 199 16.73 1.75 14.25
N ARG A 200 16.87 2.78 15.07
CA ARG A 200 17.39 4.10 14.65
C ARG A 200 18.79 3.99 14.07
N GLY A 201 19.03 4.73 13.00
CA GLY A 201 20.31 4.69 12.28
C GLY A 201 20.53 3.45 11.43
N THR A 202 19.53 2.56 11.39
CA THR A 202 19.48 1.39 10.51
C THR A 202 18.34 1.50 9.52
N ILE A 203 17.10 1.66 9.99
CA ILE A 203 15.91 1.80 9.16
C ILE A 203 15.65 3.29 8.90
N ASP A 204 15.68 3.68 7.63
CA ASP A 204 15.41 5.04 7.19
C ASP A 204 13.92 5.31 7.01
N CYS A 205 13.15 4.29 6.64
CA CYS A 205 11.68 4.35 6.57
C CYS A 205 11.10 2.97 6.84
N LEU A 206 10.08 2.90 7.70
CA LEU A 206 9.33 1.68 8.01
C LEU A 206 7.99 1.70 7.27
N ILE A 207 7.62 0.58 6.67
CA ILE A 207 6.33 0.39 6.00
C ILE A 207 5.66 -0.86 6.59
N PRO A 208 4.58 -0.70 7.36
CA PRO A 208 3.80 -1.83 7.87
C PRO A 208 2.78 -2.32 6.85
N ARG A 209 2.54 -3.65 6.85
CA ARG A 209 1.54 -4.34 6.04
C ARG A 209 0.80 -5.39 6.89
N GLY A 210 -0.09 -4.94 7.76
CA GLY A 210 -0.80 -5.82 8.70
C GLY A 210 -2.07 -5.19 9.26
N GLY A 211 -2.68 -5.87 10.21
CA GLY A 211 -3.93 -5.44 10.83
C GLY A 211 -3.75 -4.34 11.89
N ALA A 212 -4.89 -3.90 12.45
CA ALA A 212 -4.97 -2.80 13.42
C ALA A 212 -4.02 -2.98 14.64
N ALA A 213 -3.80 -4.21 15.10
CA ALA A 213 -2.90 -4.48 16.23
C ALA A 213 -1.43 -4.15 15.90
N LEU A 214 -0.97 -4.48 14.68
CA LEU A 214 0.37 -4.11 14.22
C LEU A 214 0.50 -2.59 14.09
N ILE A 215 -0.49 -1.93 13.51
CA ILE A 215 -0.49 -0.46 13.37
C ILE A 215 -0.48 0.22 14.74
N ALA A 216 -1.30 -0.24 15.69
CA ALA A 216 -1.31 0.29 17.06
C ALA A 216 0.05 0.15 17.75
N MET A 217 0.71 -1.00 17.62
CA MET A 217 2.06 -1.23 18.15
C MET A 217 3.08 -0.27 17.54
N ILE A 218 3.00 -0.01 16.23
CA ILE A 218 3.91 0.93 15.56
C ILE A 218 3.68 2.35 16.03
N LEU A 219 2.42 2.80 16.11
CA LEU A 219 2.07 4.13 16.60
C LEU A 219 2.56 4.38 18.02
N GLU A 220 2.52 3.33 18.88
CA GLU A 220 2.97 3.42 20.27
C GLU A 220 4.50 3.32 20.42
N LYS A 221 5.15 2.43 19.65
CA LYS A 221 6.53 1.99 19.97
C LYS A 221 7.58 2.38 18.94
N ALA A 222 7.20 2.73 17.70
CA ALA A 222 8.18 3.05 16.68
C ALA A 222 8.96 4.31 16.99
N THR A 223 10.27 4.25 16.79
CA THR A 223 11.18 5.40 16.92
C THR A 223 11.91 5.72 15.61
N VAL A 224 11.67 4.93 14.57
CA VAL A 224 12.11 5.19 13.20
C VAL A 224 11.00 5.91 12.42
N PRO A 225 11.33 6.69 11.38
CA PRO A 225 10.31 7.24 10.49
C PRO A 225 9.46 6.12 9.85
N TYR A 226 8.16 6.34 9.71
CA TYR A 226 7.28 5.35 9.10
C TYR A 226 6.24 5.99 8.19
N VAL A 227 5.82 5.24 7.17
CA VAL A 227 4.66 5.56 6.33
C VAL A 227 3.65 4.42 6.48
N LEU A 228 2.48 4.77 7.04
CA LEU A 228 1.41 3.81 7.27
C LEU A 228 0.59 3.56 6.02
N ASP A 229 0.23 2.31 5.79
CA ASP A 229 -0.88 1.93 4.94
C ASP A 229 -2.18 2.31 5.66
N GLY A 230 -3.08 3.03 5.00
CA GLY A 230 -4.29 3.54 5.63
C GLY A 230 -5.46 2.56 5.53
N ASP A 231 -6.35 2.58 6.54
CA ASP A 231 -7.65 1.94 6.43
C ASP A 231 -8.47 2.62 5.33
N GLY A 232 -9.28 1.87 4.63
CA GLY A 232 -10.00 2.32 3.45
C GLY A 232 -11.51 2.49 3.67
N ASN A 233 -11.96 3.35 4.60
CA ASN A 233 -13.37 3.72 4.66
C ASN A 233 -13.71 4.71 3.52
N CYS A 234 -13.84 4.16 2.31
CA CYS A 234 -14.04 4.94 1.09
C CYS A 234 -15.51 5.26 0.85
N HIS A 235 -15.80 6.52 0.46
CA HIS A 235 -17.15 6.98 0.17
C HIS A 235 -17.39 7.14 -1.34
N VAL A 236 -18.64 6.89 -1.75
CA VAL A 236 -19.15 7.31 -3.06
C VAL A 236 -20.32 8.27 -2.81
N TYR A 237 -20.12 9.54 -3.07
CA TYR A 237 -21.18 10.55 -3.03
C TYR A 237 -21.90 10.64 -4.38
N VAL A 238 -23.21 10.51 -4.36
CA VAL A 238 -24.07 10.66 -5.53
C VAL A 238 -24.80 12.00 -5.41
N ASP A 239 -24.36 12.96 -6.22
CA ASP A 239 -24.84 14.33 -6.23
C ASP A 239 -26.21 14.47 -6.88
N ALA A 240 -26.89 15.61 -6.66
CA ALA A 240 -28.17 15.93 -7.26
C ALA A 240 -28.18 15.87 -8.80
N ALA A 241 -27.06 16.26 -9.43
CA ALA A 241 -26.85 16.26 -10.87
C ALA A 241 -26.21 14.96 -11.40
N ALA A 242 -26.21 13.89 -10.63
CA ALA A 242 -25.63 12.62 -11.07
C ALA A 242 -26.50 11.93 -12.14
N ASP A 243 -25.83 11.34 -13.13
CA ASP A 243 -26.47 10.34 -14.01
C ASP A 243 -26.69 9.04 -13.22
N PRO A 244 -27.96 8.59 -13.03
CA PRO A 244 -28.24 7.42 -12.20
C PRO A 244 -27.65 6.12 -12.74
N ASP A 245 -27.51 5.97 -14.05
CA ASP A 245 -26.95 4.75 -14.66
C ASP A 245 -25.43 4.71 -14.47
N MET A 246 -24.76 5.86 -14.57
CA MET A 246 -23.35 5.99 -14.25
C MET A 246 -23.10 5.71 -12.76
N ALA A 247 -23.90 6.31 -11.87
CA ALA A 247 -23.79 6.11 -10.43
C ALA A 247 -23.94 4.64 -10.03
N GLU A 248 -24.93 3.93 -10.59
CA GLU A 248 -25.11 2.50 -10.34
C GLU A 248 -23.90 1.68 -10.77
N ARG A 249 -23.38 1.89 -11.99
CA ARG A 249 -22.19 1.16 -12.47
C ARG A 249 -20.98 1.40 -11.58
N ILE A 250 -20.75 2.64 -11.16
CA ILE A 250 -19.62 3.03 -10.29
C ILE A 250 -19.78 2.34 -8.92
N ILE A 251 -20.94 2.45 -8.27
CA ILE A 251 -21.18 1.87 -6.94
C ILE A 251 -21.06 0.36 -6.96
N VAL A 252 -21.69 -0.31 -7.93
CA VAL A 252 -21.62 -1.76 -8.07
C VAL A 252 -20.16 -2.20 -8.23
N ASN A 253 -19.40 -1.58 -9.14
CA ASN A 253 -17.99 -1.90 -9.30
C ASN A 253 -17.18 -1.60 -8.04
N ALA A 254 -17.36 -0.42 -7.44
CA ALA A 254 -16.60 0.01 -6.27
C ALA A 254 -16.80 -0.93 -5.06
N LYS A 255 -18.00 -1.52 -4.88
CA LYS A 255 -18.29 -2.42 -3.76
C LYS A 255 -18.05 -3.89 -4.06
N THR A 256 -18.35 -4.37 -5.28
CA THR A 256 -18.47 -5.82 -5.53
C THR A 256 -17.32 -6.43 -6.32
N GLN A 257 -16.51 -5.62 -7.03
CA GLN A 257 -15.41 -6.13 -7.84
C GLN A 257 -14.36 -6.88 -6.98
N ARG A 258 -14.02 -6.31 -5.80
CA ARG A 258 -13.17 -6.93 -4.79
C ARG A 258 -13.42 -6.27 -3.43
N PRO A 259 -14.36 -6.78 -2.62
CA PRO A 259 -14.80 -6.10 -1.40
C PRO A 259 -13.75 -6.07 -0.28
N SER A 260 -12.75 -6.98 -0.32
CA SER A 260 -11.74 -7.16 0.75
C SER A 260 -10.48 -6.31 0.61
N VAL A 261 -10.54 -5.20 -0.14
CA VAL A 261 -9.41 -4.28 -0.36
C VAL A 261 -9.76 -2.86 0.07
N CYS A 262 -8.75 -2.09 0.48
CA CYS A 262 -8.90 -0.78 1.10
C CYS A 262 -9.50 0.32 0.18
N ASN A 263 -9.48 0.15 -1.15
CA ASN A 263 -10.09 1.08 -2.09
C ASN A 263 -11.51 0.65 -2.54
N ALA A 264 -12.09 -0.39 -1.92
CA ALA A 264 -13.51 -0.73 -2.11
C ALA A 264 -14.39 0.31 -1.41
N ALA A 265 -15.57 0.62 -1.99
CA ALA A 265 -16.51 1.51 -1.34
C ALA A 265 -17.10 0.86 -0.07
N GLU A 266 -17.13 1.61 1.02
CA GLU A 266 -17.68 1.18 2.30
C GLU A 266 -18.91 2.00 2.69
N SER A 267 -19.01 3.24 2.17
CA SER A 267 -20.11 4.15 2.48
C SER A 267 -20.66 4.81 1.21
N LEU A 268 -21.99 4.83 1.08
CA LEU A 268 -22.73 5.52 0.05
C LEU A 268 -23.36 6.77 0.66
N VAL A 269 -23.08 7.92 0.10
CA VAL A 269 -23.69 9.20 0.50
C VAL A 269 -24.55 9.71 -0.66
N ILE A 270 -25.85 9.90 -0.43
CA ILE A 270 -26.78 10.20 -1.50
C ILE A 270 -27.47 11.54 -1.24
N HIS A 271 -27.43 12.44 -2.24
CA HIS A 271 -28.13 13.73 -2.18
C HIS A 271 -29.65 13.54 -2.09
N ALA A 272 -30.30 14.25 -1.17
CA ALA A 272 -31.72 14.14 -0.88
C ALA A 272 -32.62 14.33 -2.13
N ALA A 273 -32.22 15.22 -3.05
CA ALA A 273 -33.01 15.52 -4.25
C ALA A 273 -33.20 14.30 -5.18
N ILE A 274 -32.26 13.34 -5.18
CA ILE A 274 -32.38 12.13 -6.03
C ILE A 274 -32.61 10.86 -5.22
N ALA A 275 -32.53 10.94 -3.89
CA ALA A 275 -32.59 9.76 -3.02
C ALA A 275 -33.88 8.95 -3.21
N ALA A 276 -35.03 9.60 -3.35
CA ALA A 276 -36.32 8.91 -3.51
C ALA A 276 -36.40 8.03 -4.76
N SER A 277 -35.74 8.42 -5.86
CA SER A 277 -35.72 7.64 -7.11
C SER A 277 -34.53 6.68 -7.19
N PHE A 278 -33.37 7.08 -6.70
CA PHE A 278 -32.14 6.34 -6.88
C PHE A 278 -31.91 5.28 -5.81
N LEU A 279 -32.16 5.60 -4.52
CA LEU A 279 -31.83 4.67 -3.43
C LEU A 279 -32.58 3.33 -3.51
N PRO A 280 -33.91 3.28 -3.79
CA PRO A 280 -34.59 1.99 -3.94
C PRO A 280 -33.98 1.12 -5.05
N ARG A 281 -33.60 1.75 -6.17
CA ARG A 281 -32.98 1.08 -7.32
C ARG A 281 -31.62 0.49 -6.94
N ILE A 282 -30.72 1.28 -6.37
CA ILE A 282 -29.37 0.80 -6.03
C ILE A 282 -29.39 -0.19 -4.87
N ALA A 283 -30.29 -0.03 -3.89
CA ALA A 283 -30.44 -0.98 -2.80
C ALA A 283 -30.91 -2.35 -3.30
N ALA A 284 -31.89 -2.39 -4.22
CA ALA A 284 -32.31 -3.64 -4.86
C ALA A 284 -31.16 -4.31 -5.60
N ARG A 285 -30.40 -3.52 -6.41
CA ARG A 285 -29.28 -4.03 -7.20
C ARG A 285 -28.15 -4.59 -6.32
N LEU A 286 -27.79 -3.90 -5.24
CA LEU A 286 -26.78 -4.37 -4.29
C LEU A 286 -27.24 -5.61 -3.52
N THR A 287 -28.51 -5.69 -3.17
CA THR A 287 -29.09 -6.89 -2.52
C THR A 287 -29.03 -8.12 -3.43
N GLU A 288 -29.35 -7.98 -4.73
CA GLU A 288 -29.14 -9.05 -5.73
C GLU A 288 -27.69 -9.55 -5.79
N LEU A 289 -26.74 -8.67 -5.53
CA LEU A 289 -25.30 -8.96 -5.49
C LEU A 289 -24.82 -9.38 -4.09
N HIS A 290 -25.75 -9.71 -3.20
CA HIS A 290 -25.50 -10.14 -1.81
C HIS A 290 -24.81 -9.10 -0.92
N VAL A 291 -24.91 -7.82 -1.26
CA VAL A 291 -24.41 -6.74 -0.40
C VAL A 291 -25.43 -6.40 0.67
N SER A 292 -25.06 -6.51 1.92
CA SER A 292 -25.83 -6.08 3.08
C SER A 292 -25.71 -4.56 3.27
N LEU A 293 -26.83 -3.86 3.42
CA LEU A 293 -26.86 -2.42 3.61
C LEU A 293 -27.36 -2.07 5.02
N VAL A 294 -26.71 -1.08 5.65
CA VAL A 294 -27.17 -0.40 6.86
C VAL A 294 -27.24 1.10 6.58
N GLY A 295 -28.19 1.82 7.16
CA GLY A 295 -28.37 3.22 6.83
C GLY A 295 -29.03 4.05 7.92
N ASP A 296 -29.01 5.36 7.73
CA ASP A 296 -29.71 6.32 8.57
C ASP A 296 -31.24 6.16 8.45
N GLU A 297 -31.99 6.89 9.26
CA GLU A 297 -33.46 6.85 9.28
C GLU A 297 -34.05 7.23 7.92
N ARG A 298 -33.47 8.23 7.22
CA ARG A 298 -33.94 8.71 5.91
C ARG A 298 -33.74 7.65 4.84
N ALA A 299 -32.59 6.97 4.83
CA ALA A 299 -32.30 5.85 3.90
C ALA A 299 -33.28 4.68 4.12
N ARG A 300 -33.52 4.33 5.37
CA ARG A 300 -34.44 3.25 5.74
C ARG A 300 -35.90 3.56 5.39
N ALA A 301 -36.31 4.82 5.49
CA ALA A 301 -37.66 5.23 5.09
C ALA A 301 -37.89 5.06 3.59
N LEU A 302 -36.86 5.24 2.75
CA LEU A 302 -36.94 5.08 1.29
C LEU A 302 -36.72 3.66 0.81
N ALA A 303 -35.92 2.86 1.55
CA ALA A 303 -35.61 1.46 1.24
C ALA A 303 -35.65 0.61 2.53
N PRO A 304 -36.84 0.06 2.90
CA PRO A 304 -37.03 -0.66 4.18
C PRO A 304 -36.21 -1.94 4.36
N THR A 305 -35.57 -2.43 3.32
CA THR A 305 -34.63 -3.57 3.38
C THR A 305 -33.28 -3.20 4.00
N ILE A 306 -32.97 -1.90 4.12
CA ILE A 306 -31.73 -1.39 4.74
C ILE A 306 -31.84 -1.51 6.27
N GLY A 307 -30.86 -2.14 6.90
CA GLY A 307 -30.75 -2.24 8.35
C GLY A 307 -30.43 -0.89 9.01
N THR A 308 -30.55 -0.83 10.34
CA THR A 308 -30.19 0.39 11.08
C THR A 308 -28.67 0.55 11.17
N ALA A 309 -28.15 1.70 10.80
CA ALA A 309 -26.76 2.07 11.01
C ALA A 309 -26.55 2.75 12.37
N THR A 310 -25.39 2.52 12.96
CA THR A 310 -24.84 3.28 14.09
C THR A 310 -23.72 4.20 13.60
N ASP A 311 -23.25 5.11 14.44
CA ASP A 311 -22.06 5.93 14.12
C ASP A 311 -20.82 5.07 13.77
N ASP A 312 -20.67 3.93 14.45
CA ASP A 312 -19.59 2.98 14.13
C ASP A 312 -19.73 2.34 12.74
N ASP A 313 -20.96 2.13 12.26
CA ASP A 313 -21.18 1.60 10.91
C ASP A 313 -20.73 2.57 9.82
N PHE A 314 -20.87 3.87 10.03
CA PHE A 314 -20.38 4.89 9.09
C PHE A 314 -18.85 5.07 9.13
N ALA A 315 -18.20 4.79 10.26
CA ALA A 315 -16.75 4.93 10.43
C ALA A 315 -15.96 3.66 10.11
N ARG A 316 -16.67 2.55 9.79
CA ARG A 316 -16.04 1.22 9.70
C ARG A 316 -15.66 0.85 8.28
N GLU A 317 -14.44 0.37 8.11
CA GLU A 317 -14.03 -0.42 6.95
C GLU A 317 -14.50 -1.86 7.14
N TYR A 318 -15.49 -2.30 6.36
CA TYR A 318 -16.08 -3.64 6.48
C TYR A 318 -15.22 -4.74 5.86
N LEU A 319 -14.54 -4.42 4.73
CA LEU A 319 -13.78 -5.39 3.93
C LEU A 319 -14.62 -6.60 3.48
N ASP A 320 -15.93 -6.42 3.33
CA ASP A 320 -16.91 -7.44 3.04
C ASP A 320 -18.03 -6.89 2.14
N LEU A 321 -18.94 -7.73 1.70
CA LEU A 321 -20.15 -7.35 0.98
C LEU A 321 -21.17 -6.68 1.93
N LYS A 322 -20.72 -5.61 2.56
CA LYS A 322 -21.53 -4.75 3.42
C LYS A 322 -21.16 -3.27 3.16
N ALA A 323 -22.14 -2.38 3.21
CA ALA A 323 -21.92 -0.95 3.08
C ALA A 323 -22.92 -0.15 3.92
N SER A 324 -22.50 1.06 4.34
CA SER A 324 -23.37 2.05 4.97
C SER A 324 -24.01 2.98 3.93
N VAL A 325 -25.16 3.58 4.25
CA VAL A 325 -25.89 4.51 3.39
C VAL A 325 -26.36 5.71 4.21
N ALA A 326 -25.98 6.91 3.79
CA ALA A 326 -26.44 8.15 4.40
C ALA A 326 -27.13 9.06 3.36
N ILE A 327 -28.18 9.78 3.75
CA ILE A 327 -28.83 10.81 2.92
C ILE A 327 -28.45 12.19 3.46
N VAL A 328 -27.90 13.03 2.59
CA VAL A 328 -27.49 14.39 2.88
C VAL A 328 -28.28 15.41 2.06
N ASP A 329 -28.46 16.62 2.60
CA ASP A 329 -29.28 17.63 1.95
C ASP A 329 -28.59 18.30 0.77
N ASP A 330 -27.25 18.38 0.82
CA ASP A 330 -26.44 19.07 -0.17
C ASP A 330 -24.97 18.57 -0.16
N LEU A 331 -24.14 19.21 -0.96
CA LEU A 331 -22.71 18.94 -1.04
C LEU A 331 -21.98 19.23 0.29
N ASP A 332 -22.42 20.24 1.07
CA ASP A 332 -21.84 20.55 2.37
C ASP A 332 -22.06 19.39 3.36
N GLY A 333 -23.27 18.84 3.35
CA GLY A 333 -23.59 17.65 4.13
C GLY A 333 -22.74 16.43 3.74
N ALA A 334 -22.47 16.24 2.45
CA ALA A 334 -21.61 15.16 1.96
C ALA A 334 -20.14 15.34 2.42
N ILE A 335 -19.59 16.53 2.23
CA ILE A 335 -18.22 16.87 2.67
C ILE A 335 -18.10 16.73 4.20
N GLY A 336 -19.11 17.19 4.95
CA GLY A 336 -19.15 17.06 6.41
C GLY A 336 -19.22 15.59 6.87
N HIS A 337 -20.00 14.74 6.17
CA HIS A 337 -20.07 13.30 6.44
C HIS A 337 -18.70 12.62 6.21
N ILE A 338 -18.09 12.88 5.07
CA ILE A 338 -16.77 12.36 4.71
C ILE A 338 -15.70 12.85 5.71
N ALA A 339 -15.72 14.12 6.09
CA ALA A 339 -14.76 14.66 7.06
C ALA A 339 -14.89 14.02 8.45
N ARG A 340 -16.12 13.60 8.84
CA ARG A 340 -16.39 12.96 10.13
C ARG A 340 -16.02 11.48 10.15
N TYR A 341 -16.32 10.74 9.09
CA TYR A 341 -16.28 9.29 9.09
C TYR A 341 -15.21 8.70 8.16
N GLY A 342 -14.72 9.49 7.19
CA GLY A 342 -13.71 9.05 6.23
C GLY A 342 -12.34 8.79 6.86
N SER A 343 -11.64 7.85 6.29
CA SER A 343 -10.26 7.51 6.67
C SER A 343 -9.20 8.38 5.96
N GLY A 344 -9.62 9.25 5.03
CA GLY A 344 -8.73 10.02 4.18
C GLY A 344 -8.06 9.22 3.07
N HIS A 345 -8.61 8.04 2.74
CA HIS A 345 -8.04 7.14 1.72
C HIS A 345 -8.50 7.52 0.30
N SER A 346 -9.73 7.21 -0.06
CA SER A 346 -10.26 7.43 -1.41
C SER A 346 -11.72 7.84 -1.35
N GLU A 347 -12.02 8.99 -1.93
CA GLU A 347 -13.37 9.55 -1.92
C GLU A 347 -13.83 9.85 -3.34
N ALA A 348 -15.07 9.46 -3.68
CA ALA A 348 -15.60 9.66 -5.01
C ALA A 348 -16.86 10.51 -5.01
N ILE A 349 -17.02 11.36 -6.04
CA ILE A 349 -18.26 12.05 -6.39
C ILE A 349 -18.75 11.58 -7.75
N VAL A 350 -20.05 11.35 -7.87
CA VAL A 350 -20.71 11.16 -9.16
C VAL A 350 -21.63 12.36 -9.40
N THR A 351 -21.32 13.15 -10.42
CA THR A 351 -22.07 14.38 -10.73
C THR A 351 -21.94 14.78 -12.20
N GLY A 352 -22.95 15.45 -12.73
CA GLY A 352 -22.91 16.19 -14.01
C GLY A 352 -22.62 17.69 -13.84
N ASP A 353 -22.53 18.18 -12.60
CA ASP A 353 -22.22 19.57 -12.28
C ASP A 353 -20.71 19.76 -12.07
N LEU A 354 -20.08 20.53 -12.96
CA LEU A 354 -18.66 20.83 -12.89
C LEU A 354 -18.29 21.60 -11.61
N ALA A 355 -19.12 22.54 -11.18
CA ALA A 355 -18.86 23.35 -9.99
C ALA A 355 -18.91 22.49 -8.71
N ALA A 356 -19.84 21.54 -8.63
CA ALA A 356 -19.89 20.57 -7.53
C ALA A 356 -18.65 19.66 -7.53
N ALA A 357 -18.23 19.18 -8.71
CA ALA A 357 -17.02 18.36 -8.85
C ALA A 357 -15.76 19.11 -8.41
N GLU A 358 -15.54 20.33 -8.90
CA GLU A 358 -14.38 21.16 -8.53
C GLU A 358 -14.35 21.49 -7.04
N ARG A 359 -15.52 21.79 -6.46
CA ARG A 359 -15.64 22.06 -5.04
C ARG A 359 -15.33 20.82 -4.20
N PHE A 360 -15.87 19.65 -4.57
CA PHE A 360 -15.60 18.39 -3.90
C PHE A 360 -14.10 18.06 -3.92
N VAL A 361 -13.44 18.16 -5.08
CA VAL A 361 -12.00 17.93 -5.22
C VAL A 361 -11.17 18.87 -4.35
N ARG A 362 -11.58 20.14 -4.20
CA ARG A 362 -10.85 21.12 -3.41
C ARG A 362 -11.04 20.94 -1.90
N GLU A 363 -12.24 20.54 -1.45
CA GLU A 363 -12.61 20.57 -0.04
C GLU A 363 -12.51 19.21 0.65
N VAL A 364 -12.55 18.10 -0.09
CA VAL A 364 -12.39 16.77 0.47
C VAL A 364 -10.90 16.44 0.69
N ASP A 365 -10.53 16.19 1.93
CA ASP A 365 -9.15 15.90 2.32
C ASP A 365 -8.89 14.38 2.34
N ALA A 366 -8.64 13.82 1.17
CA ALA A 366 -8.29 12.42 0.99
C ALA A 366 -6.99 12.25 0.18
N ALA A 367 -6.39 11.06 0.25
CA ALA A 367 -5.21 10.73 -0.53
C ALA A 367 -5.53 10.64 -2.02
N ALA A 368 -6.75 10.23 -2.37
CA ALA A 368 -7.26 10.27 -3.73
C ALA A 368 -8.71 10.77 -3.74
N VAL A 369 -9.01 11.69 -4.65
CA VAL A 369 -10.37 12.17 -4.90
C VAL A 369 -10.72 11.85 -6.36
N VAL A 370 -11.84 11.16 -6.55
CA VAL A 370 -12.25 10.58 -7.82
C VAL A 370 -13.53 11.26 -8.30
N VAL A 371 -13.56 11.70 -9.54
CA VAL A 371 -14.76 12.27 -10.18
C VAL A 371 -15.26 11.32 -11.25
N ASN A 372 -16.50 10.88 -11.14
CA ASN A 372 -17.20 10.04 -12.14
C ASN A 372 -16.46 8.73 -12.49
N ALA A 373 -15.76 8.12 -11.52
CA ALA A 373 -15.11 6.84 -11.68
C ALA A 373 -15.16 6.03 -10.36
N SER A 374 -14.88 4.75 -10.46
CA SER A 374 -14.83 3.86 -9.30
C SER A 374 -13.60 4.13 -8.42
N THR A 375 -13.76 4.06 -7.11
CA THR A 375 -12.63 4.12 -6.15
C THR A 375 -11.63 2.98 -6.37
N ARG A 376 -12.02 1.89 -7.05
CA ARG A 376 -11.17 0.76 -7.41
C ARG A 376 -9.99 1.13 -8.32
N PHE A 377 -10.05 2.27 -9.00
CA PHE A 377 -8.93 2.79 -9.78
C PHE A 377 -7.80 3.41 -8.93
N VAL A 378 -8.02 3.62 -7.63
CA VAL A 378 -6.96 4.10 -6.73
C VAL A 378 -6.03 2.92 -6.38
N ASP A 379 -5.20 2.55 -7.33
CA ASP A 379 -4.30 1.40 -7.35
C ASP A 379 -3.06 1.78 -8.15
N GLY A 380 -1.87 1.35 -7.72
CA GLY A 380 -0.62 1.72 -8.37
C GLY A 380 -0.51 1.23 -9.81
N GLY A 381 -1.09 0.10 -10.15
CA GLY A 381 -1.16 -0.41 -11.53
C GLY A 381 -2.08 0.44 -12.39
N GLU A 382 -3.31 0.70 -11.92
CA GLU A 382 -4.34 1.44 -12.63
C GLU A 382 -3.98 2.92 -12.81
N LEU A 383 -3.32 3.55 -11.83
CA LEU A 383 -2.85 4.93 -11.91
C LEU A 383 -1.53 5.10 -12.67
N GLY A 384 -1.01 4.03 -13.29
CA GLY A 384 0.18 4.10 -14.12
C GLY A 384 1.51 4.14 -13.35
N LEU A 385 1.49 3.82 -12.05
CA LEU A 385 2.72 3.69 -11.24
C LEU A 385 3.37 2.31 -11.40
N GLY A 386 2.68 1.37 -12.05
CA GLY A 386 3.10 0.01 -12.36
C GLY A 386 3.04 -0.96 -11.18
N ALA A 387 3.33 -0.52 -9.98
CA ALA A 387 3.23 -1.27 -8.73
C ALA A 387 3.22 -0.32 -7.54
N GLU A 388 2.75 -0.82 -6.38
CA GLU A 388 2.74 -0.09 -5.12
C GLU A 388 3.10 -0.99 -3.95
N VAL A 389 3.63 -0.41 -2.88
CA VAL A 389 3.91 -1.09 -1.61
C VAL A 389 2.78 -0.90 -0.59
N GLY A 390 1.76 -0.14 -0.94
CA GLY A 390 0.58 0.20 -0.14
C GLY A 390 0.04 1.58 -0.49
N ILE A 391 -1.06 1.98 0.14
CA ILE A 391 -1.72 3.27 -0.08
C ILE A 391 -1.71 4.05 1.23
N SER A 392 -0.95 5.13 1.30
CA SER A 392 -0.83 5.93 2.51
C SER A 392 -1.88 7.04 2.58
N THR A 393 -2.49 7.20 3.75
CA THR A 393 -3.37 8.33 4.05
C THR A 393 -2.64 9.48 4.76
N GLN A 394 -1.37 9.28 5.15
CA GLN A 394 -0.59 10.29 5.84
C GLN A 394 -0.22 11.47 4.93
N LYS A 395 -0.23 12.67 5.52
CA LYS A 395 0.17 13.92 4.82
C LYS A 395 1.69 14.11 4.90
N LEU A 396 2.43 13.18 4.28
CA LEU A 396 3.88 13.18 4.21
C LEU A 396 4.35 13.28 2.74
N HIS A 397 5.64 12.99 2.50
CA HIS A 397 6.20 12.94 1.15
C HIS A 397 5.57 11.84 0.27
N ALA A 398 5.00 10.80 0.89
CA ALA A 398 4.25 9.71 0.25
C ALA A 398 2.81 9.75 0.77
N ARG A 399 1.86 10.05 -0.11
CA ARG A 399 0.41 10.03 0.12
C ARG A 399 -0.27 9.41 -1.09
N GLY A 400 -1.26 8.56 -0.88
CA GLY A 400 -1.88 7.76 -1.93
C GLY A 400 -1.06 6.50 -2.24
N PRO A 401 -1.23 5.87 -3.41
CA PRO A 401 -0.48 4.69 -3.81
C PRO A 401 1.04 4.94 -3.85
N MET A 402 1.78 4.13 -3.11
CA MET A 402 3.23 4.30 -2.91
C MET A 402 4.03 3.48 -3.94
N GLY A 403 4.24 4.04 -5.13
CA GLY A 403 5.13 3.48 -6.14
C GLY A 403 6.61 3.84 -5.89
N LEU A 404 7.45 3.63 -6.92
CA LEU A 404 8.90 3.80 -6.82
C LEU A 404 9.34 5.18 -6.31
N ARG A 405 8.68 6.27 -6.75
CA ARG A 405 9.01 7.64 -6.33
C ARG A 405 8.74 7.89 -4.85
N ALA A 406 7.76 7.21 -4.26
CA ALA A 406 7.46 7.30 -2.83
C ALA A 406 8.56 6.68 -1.94
N LEU A 407 9.38 5.77 -2.51
CA LEU A 407 10.53 5.16 -1.85
C LEU A 407 11.83 5.94 -2.06
N THR A 408 11.73 7.21 -2.44
CA THR A 408 12.87 8.11 -2.66
C THR A 408 12.66 9.43 -1.93
N SER A 409 13.77 10.14 -1.71
CA SER A 409 13.78 11.52 -1.27
C SER A 409 14.48 12.38 -2.32
N VAL A 410 14.78 13.63 -2.02
CA VAL A 410 15.53 14.52 -2.88
C VAL A 410 16.73 15.13 -2.13
N LYS A 411 17.82 15.38 -2.86
CA LYS A 411 18.93 16.21 -2.35
C LYS A 411 19.13 17.42 -3.26
N TYR A 412 19.65 18.50 -2.69
CA TYR A 412 20.10 19.64 -3.48
C TYR A 412 21.51 19.39 -3.98
N VAL A 413 21.71 19.62 -5.28
CA VAL A 413 23.04 19.65 -5.93
C VAL A 413 23.27 21.08 -6.40
N VAL A 414 24.36 21.67 -5.95
CA VAL A 414 24.67 23.07 -6.27
C VAL A 414 26.00 23.11 -6.99
N TYR A 415 26.00 23.64 -8.21
CA TYR A 415 27.19 23.85 -9.01
C TYR A 415 27.53 25.33 -9.01
N GLY A 416 28.79 25.64 -8.72
CA GLY A 416 29.33 27.00 -8.68
C GLY A 416 30.72 27.08 -9.30
N GLU A 417 31.19 28.30 -9.44
CA GLU A 417 32.51 28.68 -9.99
C GLU A 417 33.31 29.53 -8.97
N GLY A 418 33.13 29.25 -7.67
CA GLY A 418 33.81 29.95 -6.60
C GLY A 418 33.01 31.08 -5.92
N GLN A 419 31.68 31.12 -6.16
CA GLN A 419 30.83 32.10 -5.47
C GLN A 419 30.86 31.91 -3.96
N VAL A 420 30.96 33.02 -3.24
CA VAL A 420 30.93 33.09 -1.77
C VAL A 420 29.72 33.89 -1.32
N ARG A 421 29.22 33.59 -0.13
CA ARG A 421 28.15 34.39 0.49
C ARG A 421 28.78 35.61 1.16
N THR A 422 28.34 36.81 0.75
CA THR A 422 28.68 38.09 1.38
C THR A 422 27.72 38.44 2.49
#